data_c65f295e2d1279517c4098955fb331a5
#
_entry.id   c65f295e2d1279517c4098955fb331a5
#
_cell.length_a   1.000
_cell.length_b   1.000
_cell.length_c   1.000
_cell.angle_alpha   90.00
_cell.angle_beta   90.00
_cell.angle_gamma   90.00
#
_symmetry.space_group_name_H-M   'P 1'
#
loop_
_entity.id
_entity.type
_entity.pdbx_description
1 polymer ?
#
loop_
_entity_poly.entity_id
_entity_poly.type
_entity_poly.pdbx_seq_one_letter_code
_entity_poly.pdbx_strand_id
1 'polypeptide(L)'
;MLSIFYKGAPAFSPPQDDVVAELSEIKSKLASIEPDSSDAQGLTARQTELQELQATIDKSFLSKPPAPSAREAGIGPALLGSIWVCIGCSVFFLPLGVGTAIFLEEFKPRNKFLRCLSDMLQLNISNLAGVPSIVYGILGLTVFATMFGLFGSPNEPFFELGTKFKRQYVTEGMQVVFIPVADRDEEPALTSGMTAWKSDGSEVKLNIIGEDDDFPEDDATLAVSLLSDSSGGVVADNAWYSFRLPFGRSVLAASMTLMLVILPVVIISTQEALRAVPTSLRQGAQGLGCTPWQTVRHVTLPAAIPGIMTGCILSMSRAIGEAAPILMISGIVAISVGPQHLMDDFSILPLQIYYWAGQPINDADPHNFQHVAAGAIIVLLLVLFAFNSVAILLRQIAQKRLS
;
A
#
# COMPACT_ATOMS: atom_id res chain seq x y z
N MET A 1 -14.12 15.82 -13.60
CA MET A 1 -14.70 14.68 -12.89
C MET A 1 -15.52 13.76 -13.82
N LEU A 2 -16.53 14.22 -14.53
CA LEU A 2 -17.32 13.38 -15.45
C LEU A 2 -16.46 12.64 -16.49
N SER A 3 -15.43 13.27 -17.06
CA SER A 3 -14.51 12.61 -18.01
C SER A 3 -13.70 11.47 -17.38
N ILE A 4 -13.32 11.58 -16.10
CA ILE A 4 -12.61 10.53 -15.36
C ILE A 4 -13.53 9.35 -15.09
N PHE A 5 -14.80 9.62 -14.70
CA PHE A 5 -15.80 8.58 -14.52
C PHE A 5 -16.08 7.84 -15.82
N TYR A 6 -16.23 8.56 -16.92
CA TYR A 6 -16.45 7.96 -18.23
C TYR A 6 -15.29 7.09 -18.69
N LYS A 7 -14.05 7.55 -18.50
CA LYS A 7 -12.83 6.78 -18.84
C LYS A 7 -12.55 5.64 -17.87
N GLY A 8 -12.96 5.77 -16.61
CA GLY A 8 -12.74 4.75 -15.57
C GLY A 8 -13.81 3.66 -15.52
N ALA A 9 -14.99 3.92 -16.08
CA ALA A 9 -16.08 2.94 -16.12
C ALA A 9 -15.69 1.59 -16.75
N PRO A 10 -14.91 1.54 -17.86
CA PRO A 10 -14.46 0.29 -18.44
C PRO A 10 -13.55 -0.55 -17.56
N ALA A 11 -12.88 0.03 -16.58
CA ALA A 11 -12.06 -0.72 -15.61
C ALA A 11 -12.91 -1.53 -14.62
N PHE A 12 -14.15 -1.11 -14.40
CA PHE A 12 -15.12 -1.77 -13.51
C PHE A 12 -16.14 -2.61 -14.28
N SER A 13 -16.31 -2.34 -15.57
CA SER A 13 -17.15 -3.11 -16.47
C SER A 13 -16.24 -3.86 -17.44
N PRO A 14 -16.47 -5.16 -17.68
CA PRO A 14 -15.82 -5.82 -18.81
C PRO A 14 -16.14 -5.05 -20.09
N PRO A 15 -15.36 -5.24 -21.17
CA PRO A 15 -15.71 -4.72 -22.47
C PRO A 15 -17.07 -5.27 -22.90
N GLN A 16 -18.10 -4.57 -22.49
CA GLN A 16 -19.47 -5.03 -22.72
C GLN A 16 -19.74 -5.17 -24.21
N ASP A 17 -19.11 -4.35 -25.04
CA ASP A 17 -19.42 -4.33 -26.45
C ASP A 17 -18.92 -5.59 -27.16
N ASP A 18 -17.70 -6.08 -26.89
CA ASP A 18 -17.18 -7.30 -27.51
C ASP A 18 -17.81 -8.57 -26.92
N VAL A 19 -17.91 -8.64 -25.58
CA VAL A 19 -18.52 -9.77 -24.89
C VAL A 19 -20.02 -9.80 -25.13
N VAL A 20 -20.70 -8.66 -25.14
CA VAL A 20 -22.12 -8.55 -25.48
C VAL A 20 -22.36 -8.86 -26.96
N ALA A 21 -21.48 -8.41 -27.86
CA ALA A 21 -21.55 -8.77 -29.28
C ALA A 21 -21.35 -10.26 -29.49
N GLU A 22 -20.31 -10.87 -28.86
CA GLU A 22 -20.05 -12.30 -28.92
C GLU A 22 -21.17 -13.12 -28.28
N LEU A 23 -21.70 -12.69 -27.11
CA LEU A 23 -22.87 -13.29 -26.49
C LEU A 23 -24.13 -13.19 -27.34
N SER A 24 -24.35 -12.06 -28.02
CA SER A 24 -25.48 -11.88 -28.92
C SER A 24 -25.37 -12.77 -30.17
N GLU A 25 -24.15 -12.92 -30.71
CA GLU A 25 -23.87 -13.79 -31.82
C GLU A 25 -24.02 -15.28 -31.45
N ILE A 26 -23.51 -15.68 -30.27
CA ILE A 26 -23.68 -17.05 -29.74
C ILE A 26 -25.17 -17.35 -29.50
N LYS A 27 -25.91 -16.41 -28.93
CA LYS A 27 -27.38 -16.58 -28.74
C LYS A 27 -28.12 -16.73 -30.06
N SER A 28 -27.72 -15.94 -31.07
CA SER A 28 -28.33 -16.05 -32.42
C SER A 28 -28.00 -17.39 -33.10
N LYS A 29 -26.75 -17.88 -32.93
CA LYS A 29 -26.33 -19.20 -33.42
C LYS A 29 -27.03 -20.33 -32.69
N LEU A 30 -27.15 -20.27 -31.36
CA LEU A 30 -27.88 -21.25 -30.57
C LEU A 30 -29.38 -21.33 -30.92
N ALA A 31 -29.98 -20.20 -31.30
CA ALA A 31 -31.40 -20.17 -31.77
C ALA A 31 -31.61 -20.84 -33.13
N SER A 32 -30.53 -21.03 -33.91
CA SER A 32 -30.58 -21.61 -35.25
C SER A 32 -30.12 -23.07 -35.34
N ILE A 33 -29.62 -23.66 -34.26
CA ILE A 33 -29.02 -25.00 -34.21
C ILE A 33 -29.94 -25.94 -33.40
N GLU A 34 -30.04 -27.20 -33.80
CA GLU A 34 -30.75 -28.23 -33.03
C GLU A 34 -30.09 -28.46 -31.66
N PRO A 35 -30.87 -28.53 -30.56
CA PRO A 35 -30.35 -28.49 -29.17
C PRO A 35 -29.48 -29.70 -28.80
N ASP A 36 -29.49 -30.78 -29.56
CA ASP A 36 -28.74 -32.00 -29.26
C ASP A 36 -27.44 -32.18 -30.09
N SER A 37 -27.04 -31.17 -30.85
CA SER A 37 -25.81 -31.23 -31.65
C SER A 37 -24.57 -30.93 -30.79
N SER A 38 -23.42 -31.54 -31.14
CA SER A 38 -22.14 -31.28 -30.48
C SER A 38 -21.74 -29.80 -30.51
N ASP A 39 -22.18 -29.10 -31.57
CA ASP A 39 -21.94 -27.66 -31.75
C ASP A 39 -22.78 -26.80 -30.78
N ALA A 40 -24.01 -27.22 -30.47
CA ALA A 40 -24.83 -26.55 -29.47
C ALA A 40 -24.24 -26.67 -28.06
N GLN A 41 -23.64 -27.84 -27.70
CA GLN A 41 -22.96 -28.03 -26.44
C GLN A 41 -21.70 -27.16 -26.30
N GLY A 42 -20.90 -27.06 -27.36
CA GLY A 42 -19.73 -26.17 -27.41
C GLY A 42 -20.07 -24.69 -27.26
N LEU A 43 -21.13 -24.25 -27.95
CA LEU A 43 -21.61 -22.86 -27.85
C LEU A 43 -22.21 -22.54 -26.48
N THR A 44 -22.89 -23.50 -25.85
CA THR A 44 -23.47 -23.33 -24.49
C THR A 44 -22.37 -23.26 -23.44
N ALA A 45 -21.31 -24.07 -23.55
CA ALA A 45 -20.13 -24.00 -22.69
C ALA A 45 -19.45 -22.63 -22.84
N ARG A 46 -19.27 -22.15 -24.06
CA ARG A 46 -18.67 -20.82 -24.34
C ARG A 46 -19.56 -19.68 -23.83
N GLN A 47 -20.87 -19.79 -23.93
CA GLN A 47 -21.81 -18.82 -23.37
C GLN A 47 -21.70 -18.74 -21.83
N THR A 48 -21.57 -19.91 -21.16
CA THR A 48 -21.43 -19.97 -19.71
C THR A 48 -20.09 -19.37 -19.28
N GLU A 49 -19.01 -19.69 -20.00
CA GLU A 49 -17.68 -19.10 -19.78
C GLU A 49 -17.68 -17.56 -19.91
N LEU A 50 -18.30 -17.04 -20.94
CA LEU A 50 -18.44 -15.58 -21.14
C LEU A 50 -19.33 -14.91 -20.07
N GLN A 51 -20.37 -15.59 -19.61
CA GLN A 51 -21.20 -15.11 -18.51
C GLN A 51 -20.45 -15.13 -17.16
N GLU A 52 -19.65 -16.16 -16.90
CA GLU A 52 -18.77 -16.24 -15.74
C GLU A 52 -17.68 -15.16 -15.80
N LEU A 53 -17.08 -14.93 -16.97
CA LEU A 53 -16.13 -13.85 -17.19
C LEU A 53 -16.77 -12.49 -16.89
N GLN A 54 -17.98 -12.24 -17.37
CA GLN A 54 -18.73 -11.03 -17.10
C GLN A 54 -19.03 -10.82 -15.60
N ALA A 55 -19.34 -11.90 -14.87
CA ALA A 55 -19.57 -11.84 -13.44
C ALA A 55 -18.29 -11.72 -12.60
N THR A 56 -17.16 -12.21 -13.11
CA THR A 56 -15.89 -12.29 -12.37
C THR A 56 -15.06 -11.01 -12.49
N ILE A 57 -15.15 -10.28 -13.60
CA ILE A 57 -14.33 -9.10 -13.86
C ILE A 57 -14.65 -7.94 -12.90
N ASP A 58 -15.90 -7.78 -12.46
CA ASP A 58 -16.32 -6.70 -11.55
C ASP A 58 -15.65 -6.76 -10.16
N LYS A 59 -15.26 -7.95 -9.69
CA LYS A 59 -14.61 -8.14 -8.39
C LYS A 59 -13.08 -8.24 -8.49
N SER A 60 -12.57 -8.59 -9.67
CA SER A 60 -11.16 -8.91 -9.85
C SER A 60 -10.24 -7.70 -9.90
N PHE A 61 -10.70 -6.54 -10.38
CA PHE A 61 -9.90 -5.33 -10.49
C PHE A 61 -9.34 -4.85 -9.14
N LEU A 62 -10.13 -4.96 -8.08
CA LEU A 62 -9.70 -4.54 -6.73
C LEU A 62 -8.74 -5.53 -6.06
N SER A 63 -8.72 -6.80 -6.48
CA SER A 63 -7.93 -7.86 -5.84
C SER A 63 -6.73 -8.31 -6.65
N LYS A 64 -6.80 -8.22 -7.99
CA LYS A 64 -5.70 -8.65 -8.86
C LYS A 64 -4.45 -7.76 -8.73
N PRO A 65 -3.27 -8.32 -8.97
CA PRO A 65 -2.03 -7.55 -9.07
C PRO A 65 -1.97 -6.75 -10.38
N PRO A 66 -1.03 -5.78 -10.48
CA PRO A 66 -0.70 -5.14 -11.74
C PRO A 66 -0.20 -6.17 -12.75
N ALA A 67 -0.68 -6.10 -13.98
CA ALA A 67 -0.29 -7.00 -15.06
C ALA A 67 0.28 -6.22 -16.26
N PRO A 68 1.07 -6.87 -17.13
CA PRO A 68 1.58 -6.25 -18.37
C PRO A 68 0.47 -5.90 -19.37
N SER A 69 -0.67 -6.57 -19.29
CA SER A 69 -1.87 -6.30 -20.09
C SER A 69 -2.86 -5.44 -19.32
N ALA A 70 -3.42 -4.41 -19.96
CA ALA A 70 -4.44 -3.55 -19.34
C ALA A 70 -5.73 -4.31 -18.99
N ARG A 71 -6.05 -5.40 -19.69
CA ARG A 71 -7.23 -6.24 -19.42
C ARG A 71 -7.14 -7.02 -18.11
N GLU A 72 -5.93 -7.41 -17.73
CA GLU A 72 -5.68 -8.25 -16.55
C GLU A 72 -5.20 -7.42 -15.34
N ALA A 73 -4.86 -6.15 -15.59
CA ALA A 73 -4.29 -5.30 -14.57
C ALA A 73 -5.27 -4.99 -13.45
N GLY A 74 -4.83 -5.20 -12.21
CA GLY A 74 -5.57 -4.89 -10.99
C GLY A 74 -4.79 -3.97 -10.05
N ILE A 75 -5.43 -3.51 -8.99
CA ILE A 75 -4.88 -2.53 -8.04
C ILE A 75 -4.71 -3.08 -6.61
N GLY A 76 -4.99 -4.36 -6.38
CA GLY A 76 -5.03 -4.96 -5.03
C GLY A 76 -3.80 -4.65 -4.19
N PRO A 77 -2.58 -4.99 -4.61
CA PRO A 77 -1.35 -4.72 -3.86
C PRO A 77 -1.11 -3.24 -3.60
N ALA A 78 -1.37 -2.37 -4.58
CA ALA A 78 -1.18 -0.93 -4.44
C ALA A 78 -2.23 -0.30 -3.49
N LEU A 79 -3.45 -0.83 -3.48
CA LEU A 79 -4.49 -0.42 -2.55
C LEU A 79 -4.11 -0.78 -1.10
N LEU A 80 -3.70 -2.03 -0.86
CA LEU A 80 -3.23 -2.49 0.44
C LEU A 80 -2.00 -1.70 0.90
N GLY A 81 -1.03 -1.48 0.03
CA GLY A 81 0.15 -0.68 0.34
C GLY A 81 -0.19 0.75 0.74
N SER A 82 -1.12 1.41 0.02
CA SER A 82 -1.60 2.74 0.39
C SER A 82 -2.22 2.76 1.80
N ILE A 83 -3.04 1.77 2.13
CA ILE A 83 -3.67 1.65 3.45
C ILE A 83 -2.61 1.44 4.54
N TRP A 84 -1.68 0.51 4.35
CA TRP A 84 -0.61 0.23 5.30
C TRP A 84 0.28 1.45 5.57
N VAL A 85 0.72 2.15 4.50
CA VAL A 85 1.55 3.36 4.63
C VAL A 85 0.78 4.48 5.35
N CYS A 86 -0.50 4.67 5.04
CA CYS A 86 -1.33 5.68 5.70
C CYS A 86 -1.55 5.38 7.20
N ILE A 87 -1.83 4.13 7.55
CA ILE A 87 -1.98 3.71 8.94
C ILE A 87 -0.64 3.89 9.69
N GLY A 88 0.45 3.38 9.12
CA GLY A 88 1.79 3.53 9.70
C GLY A 88 2.18 4.99 9.91
N CYS A 89 1.96 5.83 8.89
CA CYS A 89 2.18 7.27 9.00
C CYS A 89 1.36 7.88 10.15
N SER A 90 0.07 7.50 10.29
CA SER A 90 -0.82 8.02 11.34
C SER A 90 -0.33 7.68 12.74
N VAL A 91 0.15 6.46 12.94
CA VAL A 91 0.69 6.00 14.22
C VAL A 91 1.88 6.86 14.67
N PHE A 92 2.68 7.36 13.72
CA PHE A 92 3.83 8.20 14.04
C PHE A 92 3.49 9.68 14.14
N PHE A 93 2.77 10.26 13.15
CA PHE A 93 2.56 11.71 13.14
C PHE A 93 1.60 12.20 14.21
N LEU A 94 0.59 11.40 14.60
CA LEU A 94 -0.38 11.83 15.61
C LEU A 94 0.28 12.11 16.97
N PRO A 95 1.00 11.15 17.60
CA PRO A 95 1.61 11.42 18.89
C PRO A 95 2.73 12.47 18.82
N LEU A 96 3.56 12.41 17.78
CA LEU A 96 4.69 13.35 17.62
C LEU A 96 4.20 14.76 17.30
N GLY A 97 3.28 14.92 16.35
CA GLY A 97 2.76 16.21 15.92
C GLY A 97 1.97 16.92 17.01
N VAL A 98 1.01 16.19 17.61
CA VAL A 98 0.18 16.74 18.69
C VAL A 98 1.03 17.00 19.94
N GLY A 99 1.91 16.07 20.31
CA GLY A 99 2.82 16.24 21.45
C GLY A 99 3.76 17.43 21.30
N THR A 100 4.36 17.60 20.12
CA THR A 100 5.22 18.75 19.81
C THR A 100 4.43 20.07 19.88
N ALA A 101 3.23 20.10 19.30
CA ALA A 101 2.39 21.29 19.32
C ALA A 101 2.00 21.70 20.74
N ILE A 102 1.60 20.74 21.59
CA ILE A 102 1.28 20.98 23.00
C ILE A 102 2.52 21.52 23.71
N PHE A 103 3.69 20.90 23.49
CA PHE A 103 4.92 21.36 24.13
C PHE A 103 5.27 22.79 23.75
N LEU A 104 5.23 23.13 22.46
CA LEU A 104 5.58 24.47 21.96
C LEU A 104 4.57 25.55 22.37
N GLU A 105 3.28 25.22 22.49
CA GLU A 105 2.24 26.21 22.79
C GLU A 105 2.01 26.40 24.29
N GLU A 106 1.95 25.31 25.06
CA GLU A 106 1.54 25.35 26.47
C GLU A 106 2.72 25.40 27.45
N PHE A 107 3.90 24.88 27.05
CA PHE A 107 5.09 24.80 27.91
C PHE A 107 6.21 25.73 27.46
N LYS A 108 5.90 27.04 27.31
CA LYS A 108 6.91 28.05 26.95
C LYS A 108 7.98 28.14 28.04
N PRO A 109 9.25 27.88 27.70
CA PRO A 109 10.32 27.89 28.69
C PRO A 109 10.58 29.29 29.24
N ARG A 110 10.85 29.37 30.54
CA ARG A 110 11.18 30.64 31.22
C ARG A 110 12.62 31.09 30.93
N ASN A 111 13.52 30.17 30.61
CA ASN A 111 14.92 30.47 30.29
C ASN A 111 15.01 31.12 28.89
N LYS A 112 15.76 32.23 28.80
CA LYS A 112 15.96 32.99 27.52
C LYS A 112 16.55 32.13 26.41
N PHE A 113 17.52 31.26 26.73
CA PHE A 113 18.16 30.35 25.75
C PHE A 113 17.13 29.33 25.21
N LEU A 114 16.38 28.65 26.07
CA LEU A 114 15.37 27.69 25.66
C LEU A 114 14.21 28.33 24.91
N ARG A 115 13.87 29.60 25.22
CA ARG A 115 12.88 30.36 24.47
C ARG A 115 13.37 30.65 23.05
N CYS A 116 14.61 31.14 22.91
CA CYS A 116 15.22 31.36 21.60
C CYS A 116 15.24 30.07 20.75
N LEU A 117 15.57 28.93 21.39
CA LEU A 117 15.54 27.63 20.73
C LEU A 117 14.11 27.23 20.29
N SER A 118 13.11 27.46 21.14
CA SER A 118 11.70 27.21 20.84
C SER A 118 11.22 28.07 19.66
N ASP A 119 11.57 29.35 19.64
CA ASP A 119 11.21 30.28 18.58
C ASP A 119 11.90 29.90 17.26
N MET A 120 13.16 29.46 17.32
CA MET A 120 13.90 28.95 16.18
C MET A 120 13.26 27.66 15.63
N LEU A 121 12.86 26.72 16.50
CA LEU A 121 12.14 25.51 16.09
C LEU A 121 10.82 25.85 15.40
N GLN A 122 10.06 26.81 15.94
CA GLN A 122 8.81 27.25 15.37
C GLN A 122 8.97 27.82 13.96
N LEU A 123 9.98 28.67 13.75
CA LEU A 123 10.32 29.21 12.43
C LEU A 123 10.71 28.09 11.45
N ASN A 124 11.51 27.11 11.91
CA ASN A 124 11.89 25.97 11.07
C ASN A 124 10.67 25.12 10.69
N ILE A 125 9.77 24.82 11.61
CA ILE A 125 8.54 24.05 11.33
C ILE A 125 7.71 24.78 10.27
N SER A 126 7.56 26.09 10.36
CA SER A 126 6.83 26.89 9.37
C SER A 126 7.51 26.86 7.99
N ASN A 127 8.84 26.94 7.96
CA ASN A 127 9.62 26.87 6.72
C ASN A 127 9.57 25.47 6.10
N LEU A 128 9.63 24.42 6.92
CA LEU A 128 9.53 23.02 6.46
C LEU A 128 8.19 22.74 5.78
N ALA A 129 7.09 23.35 6.21
CA ALA A 129 5.80 23.22 5.54
C ALA A 129 5.82 23.67 4.06
N GLY A 130 6.75 24.55 3.67
CA GLY A 130 6.94 25.05 2.31
C GLY A 130 7.94 24.26 1.46
N VAL A 131 8.63 23.27 2.01
CA VAL A 131 9.63 22.48 1.27
C VAL A 131 8.93 21.53 0.28
N PRO A 132 9.43 21.43 -0.99
CA PRO A 132 8.89 20.48 -1.96
C PRO A 132 8.90 19.05 -1.43
N SER A 133 7.80 18.32 -1.58
CA SER A 133 7.63 16.96 -1.00
C SER A 133 8.66 15.95 -1.51
N ILE A 134 9.19 16.13 -2.73
CA ILE A 134 10.25 15.29 -3.29
C ILE A 134 11.55 15.34 -2.48
N VAL A 135 11.87 16.50 -1.87
CA VAL A 135 13.05 16.66 -1.01
C VAL A 135 12.93 15.77 0.23
N TYR A 136 11.73 15.67 0.79
CA TYR A 136 11.45 14.74 1.88
C TYR A 136 11.59 13.28 1.45
N GLY A 137 11.25 12.96 0.18
CA GLY A 137 11.47 11.63 -0.38
C GLY A 137 12.95 11.26 -0.43
N ILE A 138 13.81 12.17 -0.90
CA ILE A 138 15.27 11.98 -0.90
C ILE A 138 15.79 11.84 0.54
N LEU A 139 15.32 12.69 1.45
CA LEU A 139 15.69 12.63 2.86
C LEU A 139 15.24 11.29 3.47
N GLY A 140 14.04 10.85 3.19
CA GLY A 140 13.52 9.57 3.66
C GLY A 140 14.30 8.38 3.12
N LEU A 141 14.68 8.40 1.85
CA LEU A 141 15.54 7.40 1.25
C LEU A 141 16.89 7.32 1.97
N THR A 142 17.53 8.48 2.23
CA THR A 142 18.85 8.53 2.85
C THR A 142 18.83 8.22 4.34
N VAL A 143 17.82 8.72 5.08
CA VAL A 143 17.73 8.58 6.55
C VAL A 143 17.13 7.24 6.96
N PHE A 144 16.06 6.80 6.30
CA PHE A 144 15.32 5.60 6.73
C PHE A 144 15.63 4.39 5.88
N ALA A 145 15.58 4.52 4.54
CA ALA A 145 15.76 3.35 3.70
C ALA A 145 17.21 2.87 3.65
N THR A 146 18.18 3.79 3.57
CA THR A 146 19.61 3.44 3.50
C THR A 146 20.40 3.80 4.77
N MET A 147 19.83 4.57 5.69
CA MET A 147 20.46 5.03 6.93
C MET A 147 21.88 5.60 6.70
N PHE A 148 22.03 6.41 5.64
CA PHE A 148 23.34 6.96 5.19
C PHE A 148 24.42 5.89 4.91
N GLY A 149 24.04 4.61 4.72
CA GLY A 149 24.99 3.52 4.57
C GLY A 149 25.73 3.12 5.85
N LEU A 150 25.34 3.67 7.00
CA LEU A 150 26.01 3.41 8.30
C LEU A 150 25.77 1.98 8.81
N PHE A 151 24.67 1.36 8.41
CA PHE A 151 24.24 0.04 8.84
C PHE A 151 24.22 -0.98 7.68
N GLY A 152 25.16 -0.89 6.76
CA GLY A 152 25.22 -1.74 5.58
C GLY A 152 24.30 -1.26 4.45
N SER A 153 24.04 -2.14 3.49
CA SER A 153 23.10 -1.90 2.41
C SER A 153 21.77 -2.58 2.68
N PRO A 154 20.66 -2.16 2.03
CA PRO A 154 19.39 -2.88 2.13
C PRO A 154 19.46 -4.33 1.66
N ASN A 155 20.45 -4.67 0.85
CA ASN A 155 20.69 -6.03 0.37
C ASN A 155 21.52 -6.86 1.35
N GLU A 156 22.37 -6.20 2.16
CA GLU A 156 23.19 -6.80 3.20
C GLU A 156 23.00 -6.00 4.51
N PRO A 157 21.89 -6.22 5.22
CA PRO A 157 21.58 -5.47 6.42
C PRO A 157 22.54 -5.84 7.56
N PHE A 158 22.94 -4.85 8.34
CA PHE A 158 23.75 -5.05 9.54
C PHE A 158 23.02 -5.90 10.60
N PHE A 159 21.71 -5.75 10.66
CA PHE A 159 20.86 -6.48 11.60
C PHE A 159 19.57 -6.91 10.92
N GLU A 160 19.26 -8.19 11.01
CA GLU A 160 18.06 -8.79 10.48
C GLU A 160 17.48 -9.79 11.48
N LEU A 161 16.20 -9.64 11.79
CA LEU A 161 15.49 -10.50 12.73
C LEU A 161 14.18 -10.98 12.09
N GLY A 162 13.93 -12.29 12.15
CA GLY A 162 12.65 -12.85 11.75
C GLY A 162 12.41 -12.96 10.25
N THR A 163 13.43 -12.77 9.41
CA THR A 163 13.35 -12.99 7.97
C THR A 163 13.75 -14.41 7.65
N LYS A 164 12.95 -15.08 6.84
CA LYS A 164 13.28 -16.38 6.23
C LYS A 164 13.42 -16.17 4.75
N PHE A 165 14.43 -16.79 4.16
CA PHE A 165 14.65 -16.70 2.73
C PHE A 165 14.06 -17.92 2.04
N LYS A 166 13.44 -17.70 0.89
CA LYS A 166 12.94 -18.73 0.00
C LYS A 166 13.46 -18.45 -1.39
N ARG A 167 14.03 -19.43 -2.04
CA ARG A 167 14.44 -19.33 -3.43
C ARG A 167 13.30 -19.79 -4.32
N GLN A 168 12.97 -18.99 -5.33
CA GLN A 168 11.92 -19.28 -6.28
C GLN A 168 12.48 -20.11 -7.43
N TYR A 169 11.79 -21.16 -7.80
CA TYR A 169 12.06 -21.96 -9.00
C TYR A 169 10.81 -22.03 -9.87
N VAL A 170 11.01 -22.05 -11.19
CA VAL A 170 9.93 -22.22 -12.15
C VAL A 170 10.06 -23.61 -12.78
N THR A 171 8.96 -24.36 -12.74
CA THR A 171 8.88 -25.70 -13.31
C THR A 171 8.54 -25.66 -14.79
N GLU A 172 8.78 -26.73 -15.55
CA GLU A 172 8.39 -26.82 -16.97
C GLU A 172 6.89 -26.57 -17.21
N GLY A 173 6.03 -26.88 -16.23
CA GLY A 173 4.61 -26.55 -16.24
C GLY A 173 4.29 -25.10 -15.86
N MET A 174 5.26 -24.17 -15.89
CA MET A 174 5.12 -22.77 -15.44
C MET A 174 4.58 -22.58 -14.01
N GLN A 175 4.67 -23.61 -13.16
CA GLN A 175 4.33 -23.49 -11.74
C GLN A 175 5.54 -22.92 -10.99
N VAL A 176 5.24 -22.00 -10.08
CA VAL A 176 6.24 -21.38 -9.21
C VAL A 176 6.29 -22.16 -7.90
N VAL A 177 7.47 -22.66 -7.55
CA VAL A 177 7.72 -23.34 -6.27
C VAL A 177 8.80 -22.58 -5.49
N PHE A 178 8.67 -22.60 -4.16
CA PHE A 178 9.56 -21.92 -3.24
C PHE A 178 10.29 -22.95 -2.37
N ILE A 179 11.61 -22.87 -2.32
CA ILE A 179 12.46 -23.69 -1.47
C ILE A 179 13.07 -22.82 -0.39
N PRO A 180 12.94 -23.16 0.92
CA PRO A 180 13.55 -22.41 1.99
C PRO A 180 15.07 -22.53 1.91
N VAL A 181 15.75 -21.42 2.11
CA VAL A 181 17.22 -21.34 2.21
C VAL A 181 17.58 -20.69 3.55
N ALA A 182 18.70 -21.07 4.13
CA ALA A 182 19.13 -20.51 5.40
C ALA A 182 19.74 -19.11 5.22
N ASP A 183 20.37 -18.87 4.08
CA ASP A 183 20.99 -17.59 3.73
C ASP A 183 20.59 -17.15 2.32
N ARG A 184 20.67 -15.85 2.05
CA ARG A 184 20.32 -15.23 0.77
C ARG A 184 21.18 -15.74 -0.39
N ASP A 185 22.45 -15.97 -0.13
CA ASP A 185 23.44 -16.41 -1.14
C ASP A 185 23.56 -17.93 -1.22
N GLU A 186 22.79 -18.67 -0.40
CA GLU A 186 22.82 -20.13 -0.39
C GLU A 186 22.11 -20.68 -1.62
N GLU A 187 22.82 -21.50 -2.40
CA GLU A 187 22.23 -22.35 -3.42
C GLU A 187 21.90 -23.71 -2.80
N PRO A 188 20.61 -24.02 -2.58
CA PRO A 188 20.26 -25.30 -1.99
C PRO A 188 20.65 -26.41 -2.96
N ALA A 189 21.36 -27.40 -2.47
CA ALA A 189 21.59 -28.64 -3.21
C ALA A 189 20.21 -29.32 -3.38
N LEU A 190 19.68 -29.27 -4.60
CA LEU A 190 18.39 -29.83 -4.93
C LEU A 190 18.48 -31.38 -4.84
N THR A 191 17.73 -31.97 -3.92
CA THR A 191 17.65 -33.43 -3.76
C THR A 191 16.20 -33.88 -3.84
N SER A 192 15.97 -35.05 -4.46
CA SER A 192 14.65 -35.66 -4.51
C SER A 192 14.09 -35.90 -3.11
N GLY A 193 12.83 -35.55 -2.88
CA GLY A 193 12.17 -35.63 -1.57
C GLY A 193 12.20 -34.35 -0.74
N MET A 194 12.84 -33.28 -1.22
CA MET A 194 12.76 -31.95 -0.58
C MET A 194 11.33 -31.43 -0.57
N THR A 195 10.98 -30.74 0.52
CA THR A 195 9.69 -30.05 0.63
C THR A 195 9.80 -28.67 0.03
N ALA A 196 8.94 -28.36 -0.94
CA ALA A 196 8.76 -27.05 -1.50
C ALA A 196 7.32 -26.57 -1.27
N TRP A 197 7.10 -25.27 -1.40
CA TRP A 197 5.76 -24.67 -1.27
C TRP A 197 5.36 -24.04 -2.60
N LYS A 198 4.10 -24.26 -3.00
CA LYS A 198 3.50 -23.53 -4.13
C LYS A 198 3.15 -22.11 -3.72
N SER A 199 2.83 -21.26 -4.68
CA SER A 199 2.38 -19.89 -4.46
C SER A 199 1.08 -19.78 -3.63
N ASP A 200 0.28 -20.85 -3.56
CA ASP A 200 -0.93 -20.95 -2.75
C ASP A 200 -0.66 -21.41 -1.29
N GLY A 201 0.61 -21.67 -0.94
CA GLY A 201 1.04 -22.14 0.38
C GLY A 201 0.92 -23.66 0.58
N SER A 202 0.49 -24.43 -0.42
CA SER A 202 0.44 -25.89 -0.34
C SER A 202 1.85 -26.51 -0.38
N GLU A 203 2.09 -27.49 0.49
CA GLU A 203 3.35 -28.25 0.52
C GLU A 203 3.40 -29.27 -0.60
N VAL A 204 4.51 -29.35 -1.30
CA VAL A 204 4.78 -30.29 -2.37
C VAL A 204 6.15 -30.92 -2.17
N LYS A 205 6.27 -32.21 -2.37
CA LYS A 205 7.57 -32.89 -2.42
C LYS A 205 8.15 -32.82 -3.82
N LEU A 206 9.39 -32.32 -3.90
CA LEU A 206 10.11 -32.24 -5.17
C LEU A 206 10.65 -33.62 -5.52
N ASN A 207 10.36 -34.09 -6.72
CA ASN A 207 11.05 -35.20 -7.33
C ASN A 207 11.89 -34.64 -8.50
N ILE A 208 13.21 -34.75 -8.39
CA ILE A 208 14.12 -34.26 -9.41
C ILE A 208 14.32 -35.41 -10.40
N ILE A 209 13.85 -35.20 -11.60
CA ILE A 209 14.01 -36.17 -12.68
C ILE A 209 15.24 -35.76 -13.49
N GLY A 210 16.18 -36.68 -13.69
CA GLY A 210 17.25 -36.53 -14.67
C GLY A 210 16.69 -36.55 -16.09
N GLU A 211 17.45 -36.04 -17.07
CA GLU A 211 17.04 -35.93 -18.46
C GLU A 211 16.55 -37.26 -19.12
N ASP A 212 16.73 -38.42 -18.46
CA ASP A 212 16.45 -39.76 -18.99
C ASP A 212 15.35 -40.54 -18.24
N ASP A 213 14.65 -39.94 -17.27
CA ASP A 213 13.66 -40.65 -16.44
C ASP A 213 12.20 -40.42 -16.87
N ASP A 214 11.41 -41.48 -16.98
CA ASP A 214 9.97 -41.45 -17.27
C ASP A 214 9.18 -40.81 -16.12
N PHE A 215 8.15 -40.01 -16.44
CA PHE A 215 7.27 -39.34 -15.48
C PHE A 215 6.46 -40.33 -14.65
N PRO A 216 6.50 -40.26 -13.31
CA PRO A 216 5.60 -41.06 -12.47
C PRO A 216 4.17 -40.50 -12.53
N GLU A 217 3.18 -41.39 -12.71
CA GLU A 217 1.75 -41.10 -12.81
C GLU A 217 1.05 -40.71 -11.48
N ASP A 218 1.75 -40.54 -10.37
CA ASP A 218 1.15 -40.29 -9.06
C ASP A 218 0.95 -38.82 -8.78
N ASP A 219 -0.31 -38.39 -8.62
CA ASP A 219 -0.79 -37.01 -8.40
C ASP A 219 -0.25 -36.33 -7.11
N ALA A 220 0.37 -37.07 -6.20
CA ALA A 220 0.89 -36.55 -4.93
C ALA A 220 2.35 -36.04 -5.00
N THR A 221 3.08 -36.38 -6.06
CA THR A 221 4.45 -35.99 -6.26
C THR A 221 4.55 -35.18 -7.55
N LEU A 222 4.70 -33.86 -7.46
CA LEU A 222 4.99 -33.06 -8.64
C LEU A 222 6.41 -33.40 -9.10
N ALA A 223 6.52 -34.15 -10.18
CA ALA A 223 7.77 -34.32 -10.89
C ALA A 223 8.15 -32.95 -11.46
N VAL A 224 9.17 -32.34 -10.90
CA VAL A 224 9.64 -31.03 -11.32
C VAL A 224 10.90 -31.22 -12.12
N SER A 225 10.77 -31.23 -13.43
CA SER A 225 11.90 -30.95 -14.30
C SER A 225 12.27 -29.47 -14.10
N LEU A 226 13.37 -29.25 -13.38
CA LEU A 226 13.93 -27.91 -13.20
C LEU A 226 14.70 -27.55 -14.46
N LEU A 227 14.25 -26.50 -15.14
CA LEU A 227 15.10 -25.82 -16.13
C LEU A 227 16.31 -25.28 -15.37
N SER A 228 17.49 -25.81 -15.68
CA SER A 228 18.76 -25.53 -14.99
C SER A 228 19.18 -24.05 -14.94
N ASP A 229 18.47 -23.19 -15.68
CA ASP A 229 18.76 -21.76 -15.84
C ASP A 229 17.68 -20.84 -15.25
N SER A 230 16.67 -21.37 -14.56
CA SER A 230 15.55 -20.59 -14.02
C SER A 230 15.64 -20.38 -12.50
N SER A 231 16.84 -20.12 -11.96
CA SER A 231 16.98 -19.66 -10.59
C SER A 231 16.30 -18.28 -10.47
N GLY A 232 15.02 -18.29 -10.12
CA GLY A 232 14.29 -17.09 -9.74
C GLY A 232 14.95 -16.46 -8.52
N GLY A 233 14.78 -15.15 -8.35
CA GLY A 233 15.37 -14.42 -7.26
C GLY A 233 14.98 -14.97 -5.87
N VAL A 234 15.79 -14.66 -4.88
CA VAL A 234 15.47 -14.96 -3.48
C VAL A 234 14.35 -14.06 -3.02
N VAL A 235 13.28 -14.65 -2.50
CA VAL A 235 12.13 -13.96 -1.92
C VAL A 235 12.25 -14.02 -0.40
N ALA A 236 12.21 -12.87 0.27
CA ALA A 236 12.16 -12.81 1.71
C ALA A 236 10.73 -13.10 2.21
N ASP A 237 10.59 -14.06 3.12
CA ASP A 237 9.35 -14.35 3.85
C ASP A 237 9.49 -13.78 5.26
N ASN A 238 8.87 -12.65 5.48
CA ASN A 238 9.01 -11.89 6.72
C ASN A 238 8.02 -12.41 7.77
N ALA A 239 8.51 -12.78 8.95
CA ALA A 239 7.64 -13.03 10.10
C ALA A 239 6.96 -11.72 10.52
N TRP A 240 5.79 -11.79 11.20
CA TRP A 240 5.05 -10.63 11.69
C TRP A 240 5.88 -9.67 12.58
N TYR A 241 6.96 -10.15 13.16
CA TYR A 241 7.92 -9.40 13.99
C TYR A 241 9.25 -9.12 13.27
N SER A 242 9.29 -9.29 11.95
CA SER A 242 10.52 -9.05 11.19
C SER A 242 10.95 -7.59 11.32
N PHE A 243 12.25 -7.41 11.52
CA PHE A 243 12.88 -6.10 11.64
C PHE A 243 14.30 -6.14 11.05
N ARG A 244 14.60 -5.23 10.16
CA ARG A 244 15.92 -5.11 9.54
C ARG A 244 16.44 -3.68 9.61
N LEU A 245 17.76 -3.53 9.71
CA LEU A 245 18.49 -2.26 9.62
C LEU A 245 19.56 -2.36 8.53
N PRO A 246 19.58 -1.47 7.54
CA PRO A 246 18.63 -0.39 7.25
C PRO A 246 17.25 -0.90 6.80
N PHE A 247 16.20 -0.06 6.93
CA PHE A 247 14.81 -0.49 6.66
C PHE A 247 14.55 -0.87 5.19
N GLY A 248 15.39 -0.40 4.27
CA GLY A 248 15.21 -0.66 2.85
C GLY A 248 13.94 0.03 2.29
N ARG A 249 13.41 -0.54 1.22
CA ARG A 249 12.19 -0.05 0.54
C ARG A 249 10.91 -0.57 1.20
N SER A 250 10.81 -0.44 2.51
CA SER A 250 9.72 -1.01 3.30
C SER A 250 8.57 -0.04 3.54
N VAL A 251 7.40 -0.60 3.87
CA VAL A 251 6.23 0.19 4.34
C VAL A 251 6.62 1.11 5.49
N LEU A 252 7.49 0.65 6.42
CA LEU A 252 7.94 1.43 7.56
C LEU A 252 8.72 2.68 7.11
N ALA A 253 9.72 2.51 6.22
CA ALA A 253 10.50 3.63 5.69
C ALA A 253 9.61 4.66 4.98
N ALA A 254 8.64 4.19 4.19
CA ALA A 254 7.65 5.06 3.54
C ALA A 254 6.76 5.80 4.54
N SER A 255 6.26 5.10 5.54
CA SER A 255 5.42 5.68 6.60
C SER A 255 6.15 6.78 7.37
N MET A 256 7.42 6.56 7.72
CA MET A 256 8.25 7.55 8.40
C MET A 256 8.58 8.75 7.49
N THR A 257 8.80 8.51 6.21
CA THR A 257 9.04 9.59 5.24
C THR A 257 7.78 10.43 5.04
N LEU A 258 6.64 9.79 4.86
CA LEU A 258 5.36 10.49 4.73
C LEU A 258 5.02 11.28 6.01
N MET A 259 5.34 10.72 7.18
CA MET A 259 5.25 11.42 8.46
C MET A 259 6.03 12.74 8.44
N LEU A 260 7.28 12.76 7.93
CA LEU A 260 8.08 14.00 7.86
C LEU A 260 7.40 15.08 7.02
N VAL A 261 6.75 14.71 5.91
CA VAL A 261 6.02 15.65 5.04
C VAL A 261 4.82 16.26 5.77
N ILE A 262 4.12 15.45 6.56
CA ILE A 262 2.85 15.82 7.17
C ILE A 262 3.03 16.48 8.54
N LEU A 263 4.10 16.13 9.24
CA LEU A 263 4.38 16.58 10.61
C LEU A 263 4.26 18.11 10.78
N PRO A 264 4.85 18.97 9.93
CA PRO A 264 4.72 20.42 10.08
C PRO A 264 3.25 20.90 10.04
N VAL A 265 2.45 20.32 9.14
CA VAL A 265 1.04 20.70 8.97
C VAL A 265 0.22 20.33 10.20
N VAL A 266 0.46 19.13 10.75
CA VAL A 266 -0.22 18.67 11.98
C VAL A 266 0.18 19.53 13.17
N ILE A 267 1.47 19.89 13.31
CA ILE A 267 1.93 20.74 14.41
C ILE A 267 1.24 22.10 14.35
N ILE A 268 1.25 22.77 13.18
CA ILE A 268 0.65 24.09 13.00
C ILE A 268 -0.85 24.05 13.27
N SER A 269 -1.57 23.09 12.66
CA SER A 269 -3.03 23.00 12.85
C SER A 269 -3.40 22.67 14.30
N THR A 270 -2.60 21.87 15.00
CA THR A 270 -2.79 21.56 16.43
C THR A 270 -2.53 22.80 17.29
N GLN A 271 -1.50 23.59 16.99
CA GLN A 271 -1.25 24.86 17.70
C GLN A 271 -2.40 25.85 17.53
N GLU A 272 -2.94 25.97 16.31
CA GLU A 272 -4.11 26.80 16.04
C GLU A 272 -5.33 26.33 16.83
N ALA A 273 -5.57 25.03 16.90
CA ALA A 273 -6.64 24.46 17.69
C ALA A 273 -6.48 24.72 19.21
N LEU A 274 -5.24 24.63 19.73
CA LEU A 274 -4.94 24.97 21.11
C LEU A 274 -5.14 26.47 21.39
N ARG A 275 -4.71 27.36 20.47
CA ARG A 275 -4.90 28.82 20.60
C ARG A 275 -6.37 29.24 20.56
N ALA A 276 -7.21 28.48 19.85
CA ALA A 276 -8.64 28.74 19.78
C ALA A 276 -9.38 28.52 21.11
N VAL A 277 -8.77 27.79 22.07
CA VAL A 277 -9.35 27.57 23.40
C VAL A 277 -9.34 28.89 24.21
N PRO A 278 -10.48 29.36 24.72
CA PRO A 278 -10.57 30.60 25.48
C PRO A 278 -9.61 30.65 26.69
N THR A 279 -8.91 31.76 26.83
CA THR A 279 -7.95 31.97 27.95
C THR A 279 -8.64 31.95 29.30
N SER A 280 -9.91 32.31 29.38
CA SER A 280 -10.73 32.26 30.59
C SER A 280 -10.83 30.85 31.21
N LEU A 281 -10.92 29.81 30.37
CA LEU A 281 -10.93 28.43 30.84
C LEU A 281 -9.60 28.03 31.46
N ARG A 282 -8.48 28.48 30.91
CA ARG A 282 -7.14 28.22 31.44
C ARG A 282 -6.95 28.95 32.79
N GLN A 283 -7.33 30.24 32.84
CA GLN A 283 -7.24 31.04 34.05
C GLN A 283 -8.17 30.54 35.16
N GLY A 284 -9.39 30.09 34.78
CA GLY A 284 -10.31 29.47 35.72
C GLY A 284 -9.74 28.21 36.38
N ALA A 285 -9.15 27.30 35.58
CA ALA A 285 -8.53 26.08 36.11
C ALA A 285 -7.33 26.41 37.02
N GLN A 286 -6.49 27.36 36.62
CA GLN A 286 -5.36 27.80 37.46
C GLN A 286 -5.83 28.49 38.75
N GLY A 287 -6.91 29.28 38.69
CA GLY A 287 -7.54 29.89 39.87
C GLY A 287 -8.09 28.88 40.88
N LEU A 288 -8.49 27.69 40.41
CA LEU A 288 -8.89 26.55 41.23
C LEU A 288 -7.69 25.72 41.75
N GLY A 289 -6.44 26.16 41.48
CA GLY A 289 -5.22 25.51 41.97
C GLY A 289 -4.68 24.40 41.08
N CYS A 290 -5.18 24.27 39.87
CA CYS A 290 -4.62 23.30 38.92
C CYS A 290 -3.19 23.66 38.51
N THR A 291 -2.29 22.67 38.46
CA THR A 291 -0.96 22.82 37.88
C THR A 291 -1.06 23.03 36.37
N PRO A 292 -0.04 23.61 35.69
CA PRO A 292 -0.05 23.79 34.25
C PRO A 292 -0.36 22.48 33.47
N TRP A 293 0.23 21.36 33.90
CA TRP A 293 -0.04 20.06 33.31
C TRP A 293 -1.49 19.60 33.49
N GLN A 294 -2.04 19.78 34.67
CA GLN A 294 -3.46 19.46 34.94
C GLN A 294 -4.39 20.32 34.11
N THR A 295 -4.09 21.63 33.96
CA THR A 295 -4.86 22.55 33.10
C THR A 295 -4.85 22.08 31.66
N VAL A 296 -3.67 21.71 31.14
CA VAL A 296 -3.55 21.22 29.75
C VAL A 296 -4.34 19.92 29.58
N ARG A 297 -4.12 18.94 30.45
CA ARG A 297 -4.68 17.60 30.29
C ARG A 297 -6.21 17.55 30.47
N HIS A 298 -6.76 18.32 31.42
CA HIS A 298 -8.17 18.20 31.79
C HIS A 298 -9.06 19.33 31.23
N VAL A 299 -8.47 20.44 30.79
CA VAL A 299 -9.24 21.59 30.29
C VAL A 299 -8.87 21.94 28.85
N THR A 300 -7.61 22.30 28.60
CA THR A 300 -7.21 22.80 27.27
C THR A 300 -7.26 21.72 26.20
N LEU A 301 -6.67 20.56 26.45
CA LEU A 301 -6.60 19.48 25.46
C LEU A 301 -7.99 18.93 25.11
N PRO A 302 -8.88 18.58 26.07
CA PRO A 302 -10.24 18.17 25.74
C PRO A 302 -11.02 19.22 24.93
N ALA A 303 -10.89 20.49 25.27
CA ALA A 303 -11.54 21.59 24.53
C ALA A 303 -10.97 21.76 23.11
N ALA A 304 -9.69 21.47 22.90
CA ALA A 304 -9.02 21.57 21.60
C ALA A 304 -9.21 20.33 20.71
N ILE A 305 -9.58 19.15 21.24
CA ILE A 305 -9.73 17.90 20.49
C ILE A 305 -10.50 18.07 19.18
N PRO A 306 -11.65 18.75 19.10
CA PRO A 306 -12.39 18.91 17.87
C PRO A 306 -11.60 19.63 16.76
N GLY A 307 -10.82 20.65 17.15
CA GLY A 307 -9.93 21.38 16.24
C GLY A 307 -8.74 20.53 15.80
N ILE A 308 -8.09 19.84 16.73
CA ILE A 308 -6.99 18.91 16.48
C ILE A 308 -7.42 17.83 15.49
N MET A 309 -8.56 17.20 15.71
CA MET A 309 -9.12 16.17 14.84
C MET A 309 -9.35 16.70 13.41
N THR A 310 -9.81 17.96 13.28
CA THR A 310 -9.97 18.58 11.95
C THR A 310 -8.64 18.72 11.23
N GLY A 311 -7.61 19.20 11.91
CA GLY A 311 -6.26 19.32 11.37
C GLY A 311 -5.68 17.95 10.96
N CYS A 312 -5.87 16.93 11.78
CA CYS A 312 -5.45 15.55 11.48
C CYS A 312 -6.17 14.98 10.25
N ILE A 313 -7.48 15.23 10.09
CA ILE A 313 -8.25 14.79 8.92
C ILE A 313 -7.70 15.42 7.64
N LEU A 314 -7.46 16.73 7.65
CA LEU A 314 -6.90 17.44 6.50
C LEU A 314 -5.51 16.92 6.14
N SER A 315 -4.67 16.68 7.15
CA SER A 315 -3.32 16.15 6.99
C SER A 315 -3.32 14.74 6.42
N MET A 316 -4.24 13.88 6.89
CA MET A 316 -4.41 12.52 6.38
C MET A 316 -4.91 12.48 4.94
N SER A 317 -5.86 13.36 4.60
CA SER A 317 -6.35 13.51 3.21
C SER A 317 -5.22 13.86 2.26
N ARG A 318 -4.30 14.71 2.70
CA ARG A 318 -3.09 15.04 1.95
C ARG A 318 -2.15 13.83 1.81
N ALA A 319 -1.94 13.10 2.91
CA ALA A 319 -1.07 11.92 2.95
C ALA A 319 -1.42 10.88 1.90
N ILE A 320 -2.72 10.58 1.74
CA ILE A 320 -3.22 9.56 0.81
C ILE A 320 -2.91 9.93 -0.64
N GLY A 321 -2.87 11.23 -0.97
CA GLY A 321 -2.59 11.72 -2.33
C GLY A 321 -1.12 11.97 -2.64
N GLU A 322 -0.21 11.87 -1.68
CA GLU A 322 1.22 12.20 -1.86
C GLU A 322 1.98 11.05 -2.53
N ALA A 323 2.28 11.20 -3.83
CA ALA A 323 3.07 10.24 -4.59
C ALA A 323 4.58 10.56 -4.57
N ALA A 324 4.95 11.84 -4.61
CA ALA A 324 6.32 12.26 -4.88
C ALA A 324 7.38 11.78 -3.87
N PRO A 325 7.18 11.87 -2.53
CA PRO A 325 8.16 11.37 -1.59
C PRO A 325 8.27 9.84 -1.62
N ILE A 326 7.17 9.14 -1.89
CA ILE A 326 7.16 7.69 -1.90
C ILE A 326 7.78 7.13 -3.18
N LEU A 327 7.66 7.84 -4.32
CA LEU A 327 8.33 7.49 -5.57
C LEU A 327 9.84 7.32 -5.38
N MET A 328 10.46 8.15 -4.55
CA MET A 328 11.91 8.07 -4.28
C MET A 328 12.29 6.84 -3.44
N ILE A 329 11.40 6.35 -2.60
CA ILE A 329 11.66 5.19 -1.73
C ILE A 329 11.29 3.88 -2.39
N SER A 330 10.08 3.78 -2.90
CA SER A 330 9.52 2.53 -3.43
C SER A 330 10.24 2.11 -4.71
N GLY A 331 10.33 2.96 -5.71
CA GLY A 331 10.93 2.64 -7.02
C GLY A 331 10.34 1.40 -7.72
N ILE A 332 9.50 0.64 -7.04
CA ILE A 332 8.86 -0.59 -7.53
C ILE A 332 7.40 -0.29 -7.81
N VAL A 333 7.01 -0.44 -9.05
CA VAL A 333 5.63 -0.17 -9.49
C VAL A 333 4.81 -1.44 -9.60
N ALA A 334 5.43 -2.53 -10.06
CA ALA A 334 4.76 -3.81 -10.24
C ALA A 334 5.08 -4.74 -9.07
N ILE A 335 4.21 -4.80 -8.08
CA ILE A 335 4.27 -5.76 -6.96
C ILE A 335 3.08 -6.69 -7.09
N SER A 336 3.35 -7.99 -7.18
CA SER A 336 2.32 -9.02 -7.34
C SER A 336 1.58 -9.34 -6.05
N VAL A 337 2.23 -9.16 -4.90
CA VAL A 337 1.66 -9.46 -3.57
C VAL A 337 1.66 -8.20 -2.74
N GLY A 338 0.52 -7.86 -2.14
CA GLY A 338 0.42 -6.71 -1.25
C GLY A 338 1.19 -6.91 0.07
N PRO A 339 1.64 -5.83 0.73
CA PRO A 339 2.37 -5.93 1.98
C PRO A 339 1.51 -6.55 3.08
N GLN A 340 2.10 -7.47 3.83
CA GLN A 340 1.50 -8.12 5.00
C GLN A 340 2.10 -7.58 6.30
N HIS A 341 3.33 -7.02 6.22
CA HIS A 341 4.09 -6.53 7.35
C HIS A 341 4.71 -5.15 7.08
N LEU A 342 5.18 -4.49 8.15
CA LEU A 342 5.81 -3.17 8.05
C LEU A 342 7.15 -3.16 7.32
N MET A 343 7.83 -4.31 7.21
CA MET A 343 9.12 -4.45 6.54
C MET A 343 9.01 -4.95 5.10
N ASP A 344 7.79 -5.23 4.63
CA ASP A 344 7.57 -5.70 3.26
C ASP A 344 7.74 -4.58 2.23
N ASP A 345 8.11 -4.97 1.03
CA ASP A 345 8.07 -4.12 -0.13
C ASP A 345 6.61 -3.76 -0.47
N PHE A 346 6.41 -2.57 -1.01
CA PHE A 346 5.07 -2.04 -1.22
C PHE A 346 5.00 -1.18 -2.48
N SER A 347 3.81 -1.06 -3.02
CA SER A 347 3.42 -0.03 -3.99
C SER A 347 2.24 0.75 -3.43
N ILE A 348 2.00 1.94 -3.95
CA ILE A 348 0.86 2.78 -3.58
C ILE A 348 0.03 3.17 -4.79
N LEU A 349 -1.28 3.39 -4.57
CA LEU A 349 -2.21 3.76 -5.63
C LEU A 349 -1.78 4.99 -6.45
N PRO A 350 -1.35 6.12 -5.84
CA PRO A 350 -0.90 7.27 -6.61
C PRO A 350 0.28 6.98 -7.52
N LEU A 351 1.21 6.12 -7.10
CA LEU A 351 2.36 5.71 -7.90
C LEU A 351 1.96 4.79 -9.05
N GLN A 352 1.06 3.86 -8.79
CA GLN A 352 0.52 2.96 -9.82
C GLN A 352 -0.26 3.72 -10.88
N ILE A 353 -1.08 4.69 -10.48
CA ILE A 353 -1.80 5.60 -11.38
C ILE A 353 -0.82 6.39 -12.25
N TYR A 354 0.23 6.95 -11.65
CA TYR A 354 1.26 7.71 -12.37
C TYR A 354 1.93 6.84 -13.44
N TYR A 355 2.27 5.61 -13.13
CA TYR A 355 2.88 4.66 -14.06
C TYR A 355 1.97 4.35 -15.24
N TRP A 356 0.70 3.99 -14.97
CA TRP A 356 -0.25 3.65 -16.04
C TRP A 356 -0.63 4.86 -16.91
N ALA A 357 -0.72 6.05 -16.31
CA ALA A 357 -0.97 7.27 -17.06
C ALA A 357 0.15 7.62 -18.04
N GLY A 358 1.39 7.19 -17.77
CA GLY A 358 2.55 7.38 -18.63
C GLY A 358 2.72 6.30 -19.72
N GLN A 359 1.89 5.24 -19.74
CA GLN A 359 1.99 4.21 -20.78
C GLN A 359 1.49 4.72 -22.13
N PRO A 360 2.12 4.28 -23.24
CA PRO A 360 1.71 4.69 -24.58
C PRO A 360 0.27 4.23 -24.87
N ILE A 361 -0.46 5.08 -25.57
CA ILE A 361 -1.82 4.76 -26.03
C ILE A 361 -1.70 3.86 -27.24
N ASN A 362 -2.35 2.72 -27.20
CA ASN A 362 -2.54 1.88 -28.37
C ASN A 362 -3.98 2.07 -28.88
N ASP A 363 -4.16 2.87 -29.92
CA ASP A 363 -5.49 3.17 -30.48
C ASP A 363 -6.18 1.92 -31.08
N ALA A 364 -5.41 0.86 -31.32
CA ALA A 364 -5.94 -0.41 -31.84
C ALA A 364 -6.55 -1.30 -30.75
N ASP A 365 -6.23 -1.07 -29.46
CA ASP A 365 -6.78 -1.82 -28.34
C ASP A 365 -7.74 -0.93 -27.54
N PRO A 366 -9.05 -1.26 -27.46
CA PRO A 366 -10.00 -0.53 -26.64
C PRO A 366 -9.64 -0.55 -25.13
N HIS A 367 -8.78 -1.48 -24.71
CA HIS A 367 -8.31 -1.58 -23.32
C HIS A 367 -6.96 -0.93 -23.12
N ASN A 368 -6.97 0.38 -22.94
CA ASN A 368 -5.76 1.15 -22.67
C ASN A 368 -5.51 1.29 -21.17
N PHE A 369 -4.23 1.32 -20.78
CA PHE A 369 -3.83 1.62 -19.40
C PHE A 369 -4.38 2.95 -18.86
N GLN A 370 -4.76 3.89 -19.73
CA GLN A 370 -5.42 5.12 -19.31
C GLN A 370 -6.81 4.88 -18.70
N HIS A 371 -7.57 3.88 -19.20
CA HIS A 371 -8.86 3.49 -18.62
C HIS A 371 -8.65 2.84 -17.25
N VAL A 372 -7.63 1.98 -17.12
CA VAL A 372 -7.24 1.36 -15.86
C VAL A 372 -6.79 2.42 -14.84
N ALA A 373 -5.97 3.38 -15.27
CA ALA A 373 -5.57 4.51 -14.44
C ALA A 373 -6.77 5.36 -13.98
N ALA A 374 -7.72 5.64 -14.89
CA ALA A 374 -8.95 6.36 -14.53
C ALA A 374 -9.80 5.60 -13.52
N GLY A 375 -9.90 4.26 -13.66
CA GLY A 375 -10.54 3.39 -12.66
C GLY A 375 -9.85 3.46 -11.30
N ALA A 376 -8.52 3.38 -11.29
CA ALA A 376 -7.72 3.50 -10.06
C ALA A 376 -7.88 4.89 -9.39
N ILE A 377 -8.02 5.97 -10.16
CA ILE A 377 -8.33 7.31 -9.62
C ILE A 377 -9.69 7.32 -8.92
N ILE A 378 -10.71 6.67 -9.49
CA ILE A 378 -12.04 6.56 -8.87
C ILE A 378 -11.91 5.83 -7.52
N VAL A 379 -11.18 4.71 -7.48
CA VAL A 379 -10.94 3.97 -6.23
C VAL A 379 -10.19 4.83 -5.22
N LEU A 380 -9.15 5.55 -5.64
CA LEU A 380 -8.41 6.46 -4.76
C LEU A 380 -9.32 7.52 -4.13
N LEU A 381 -10.22 8.12 -4.93
CA LEU A 381 -11.21 9.09 -4.44
C LEU A 381 -12.20 8.46 -3.46
N LEU A 382 -12.65 7.24 -3.72
CA LEU A 382 -13.53 6.50 -2.81
C LEU A 382 -12.84 6.17 -1.49
N VAL A 383 -11.59 5.74 -1.54
CA VAL A 383 -10.76 5.48 -0.35
C VAL A 383 -10.57 6.76 0.46
N LEU A 384 -10.20 7.86 -0.20
CA LEU A 384 -10.07 9.17 0.44
C LEU A 384 -11.37 9.60 1.11
N PHE A 385 -12.50 9.44 0.44
CA PHE A 385 -13.82 9.77 0.98
C PHE A 385 -14.17 8.89 2.18
N ALA A 386 -13.89 7.59 2.11
CA ALA A 386 -14.12 6.66 3.20
C ALA A 386 -13.29 7.02 4.44
N PHE A 387 -11.98 7.28 4.28
CA PHE A 387 -11.12 7.72 5.37
C PHE A 387 -11.61 9.02 6.02
N ASN A 388 -11.96 10.01 5.20
CA ASN A 388 -12.50 11.28 5.70
C ASN A 388 -13.82 11.09 6.45
N SER A 389 -14.72 10.24 5.93
CA SER A 389 -16.00 9.94 6.57
C SER A 389 -15.80 9.29 7.95
N VAL A 390 -14.92 8.30 8.05
CA VAL A 390 -14.57 7.64 9.33
C VAL A 390 -13.99 8.68 10.31
N ALA A 391 -13.08 9.51 9.86
CA ALA A 391 -12.45 10.52 10.71
C ALA A 391 -13.45 11.59 11.19
N ILE A 392 -14.38 12.01 10.34
CA ILE A 392 -15.49 12.93 10.72
C ILE A 392 -16.41 12.28 11.74
N LEU A 393 -16.76 11.01 11.57
CA LEU A 393 -17.57 10.27 12.54
C LEU A 393 -16.88 10.17 13.91
N LEU A 394 -15.59 9.84 13.91
CA LEU A 394 -14.79 9.80 15.16
C LEU A 394 -14.75 11.17 15.85
N ARG A 395 -14.58 12.24 15.08
CA ARG A 395 -14.66 13.62 15.60
C ARG A 395 -16.02 13.91 16.23
N GLN A 396 -17.14 13.56 15.58
CA GLN A 396 -18.47 13.79 16.12
C GLN A 396 -18.73 13.00 17.40
N ILE A 397 -18.26 11.75 17.48
CA ILE A 397 -18.35 10.94 18.70
C ILE A 397 -17.53 11.58 19.84
N ALA A 398 -16.33 12.06 19.54
CA ALA A 398 -15.49 12.74 20.52
C ALA A 398 -16.16 14.05 21.03
N GLN A 399 -16.76 14.83 20.15
CA GLN A 399 -17.49 16.05 20.52
C GLN A 399 -18.68 15.76 21.45
N LYS A 400 -19.49 14.73 21.15
CA LYS A 400 -20.64 14.35 21.97
C LYS A 400 -20.28 13.86 23.39
N ARG A 401 -19.06 13.35 23.59
CA ARG A 401 -18.58 12.93 24.92
C ARG A 401 -18.06 14.10 25.77
N LEU A 402 -17.79 15.23 25.16
CA LEU A 402 -17.22 16.42 25.81
C LEU A 402 -18.26 17.51 26.06
N SER A 403 -19.42 17.46 25.39
CA SER A 403 -20.60 18.28 25.66
C SER A 403 -21.50 17.60 26.71
#